data_12ebc616dd93966dc16540415bd0c8d6
#
_entry.id   12ebc616dd93966dc16540415bd0c8d6
#
_cell.length_a   1.000
_cell.length_b   1.000
_cell.length_c   1.000
_cell.angle_alpha   90.00
_cell.angle_beta   90.00
_cell.angle_gamma   90.00
#
_symmetry.space_group_name_H-M   'P 1'
#
loop_
_entity.id
_entity.type
_entity.pdbx_description
1 polymer ?
#
loop_
_entity_poly.entity_id
_entity_poly.type
_entity_poly.pdbx_seq_one_letter_code
_entity_poly.pdbx_strand_id
1 'polypeptide(L)'
;MKAKFPNNYGKYLEYDFDNRISYDEETDSMYIYVAPPQGKVGAVMVYSDRQRNMVSIDTDEVNTQVGIEIIGVKRLMQKFKVDSK
;
A
#
# COMPACT_ATOMS: atom_id res chain seq x y z
N MET A 1 17.71 3.63 2.00
CA MET A 1 17.92 2.55 2.98
C MET A 1 16.64 1.76 3.16
N LYS A 2 16.76 0.46 3.15
CA LYS A 2 15.60 -0.41 3.28
C LYS A 2 15.66 -1.20 4.56
N ALA A 3 14.50 -1.46 5.15
CA ALA A 3 14.39 -2.30 6.34
C ALA A 3 13.19 -3.22 6.18
N LYS A 4 13.25 -4.37 6.84
CA LYS A 4 12.17 -5.35 6.79
C LYS A 4 11.48 -5.44 8.13
N PHE A 5 10.15 -5.41 8.11
CA PHE A 5 9.32 -5.51 9.30
C PHE A 5 8.35 -6.67 9.12
N PRO A 6 8.13 -7.49 10.16
CA PRO A 6 7.20 -8.61 10.05
C PRO A 6 5.75 -8.11 9.93
N ASN A 7 4.95 -8.85 9.16
CA ASN A 7 3.53 -8.57 9.09
C ASN A 7 2.73 -9.73 9.68
N ASN A 8 1.41 -9.59 9.71
CA ASN A 8 0.53 -10.57 10.34
C ASN A 8 0.37 -11.86 9.54
N TYR A 9 0.93 -11.91 8.34
CA TYR A 9 0.79 -13.07 7.45
C TYR A 9 2.06 -13.91 7.38
N GLY A 10 2.98 -13.72 8.34
CA GLY A 10 4.23 -14.46 8.36
C GLY A 10 5.22 -14.02 7.31
N LYS A 11 5.02 -12.86 6.75
CA LYS A 11 5.90 -12.28 5.74
C LYS A 11 6.51 -10.98 6.26
N TYR A 12 7.33 -10.36 5.44
CA TYR A 12 7.97 -9.11 5.82
C TYR A 12 7.54 -8.00 4.87
N LEU A 13 7.26 -6.85 5.45
CA LEU A 13 7.10 -5.63 4.68
C LEU A 13 8.46 -4.97 4.56
N GLU A 14 8.93 -4.78 3.34
CA GLU A 14 10.18 -4.07 3.10
C GLU A 14 9.87 -2.58 3.01
N TYR A 15 10.44 -1.82 3.92
CA TYR A 15 10.20 -0.39 4.01
C TYR A 15 11.40 0.35 3.42
N ASP A 16 11.15 1.19 2.45
CA ASP A 16 12.19 1.95 1.78
C ASP A 16 12.14 3.39 2.27
N PHE A 17 13.11 3.75 3.10
CA PHE A 17 13.15 5.07 3.69
C PHE A 17 13.58 6.17 2.70
N ASP A 18 14.16 5.78 1.57
CA ASP A 18 14.62 6.73 0.58
C ASP A 18 13.55 7.04 -0.46
N ASN A 19 12.72 6.05 -0.78
CA ASN A 19 11.67 6.19 -1.78
C ASN A 19 10.31 6.04 -1.11
N ARG A 20 9.59 7.14 -0.99
CA ARG A 20 8.30 7.15 -0.32
C ARG A 20 7.20 6.51 -1.14
N ILE A 21 7.39 6.38 -2.43
CA ILE A 21 6.41 5.78 -3.33
C ILE A 21 7.15 4.79 -4.21
N SER A 22 6.61 3.57 -4.28
CA SER A 22 7.11 2.57 -5.22
C SER A 22 5.96 2.09 -6.10
N TYR A 23 6.26 1.83 -7.35
CA TYR A 23 5.27 1.35 -8.31
C TYR A 23 5.84 0.16 -9.05
N ASP A 24 5.05 -0.91 -9.10
CA ASP A 24 5.40 -2.13 -9.82
C ASP A 24 4.51 -2.20 -11.06
N GLU A 25 5.14 -2.06 -12.21
CA GLU A 25 4.42 -2.02 -13.47
C GLU A 25 3.83 -3.37 -13.84
N GLU A 26 4.49 -4.45 -13.46
CA GLU A 26 4.02 -5.79 -13.76
C GLU A 26 2.69 -6.11 -13.09
N THR A 27 2.56 -5.74 -11.85
CA THR A 27 1.35 -6.01 -11.08
C THR A 27 0.39 -4.83 -11.06
N ASP A 28 0.80 -3.70 -11.63
CA ASP A 28 0.05 -2.45 -11.60
C ASP A 28 -0.30 -2.08 -10.17
N SER A 29 0.68 -2.18 -9.27
CA SER A 29 0.48 -1.89 -7.86
C SER A 29 1.43 -0.80 -7.39
N MET A 30 0.98 -0.06 -6.38
CA MET A 30 1.74 1.04 -5.82
C MET A 30 1.73 0.93 -4.31
N TYR A 31 2.84 1.29 -3.69
CA TYR A 31 2.91 1.36 -2.24
C TYR A 31 3.44 2.74 -1.83
N ILE A 32 2.75 3.35 -0.90
CA ILE A 32 3.13 4.66 -0.38
C ILE A 32 3.56 4.46 1.08
N TYR A 33 4.82 4.79 1.37
CA TYR A 33 5.37 4.66 2.71
C TYR A 33 5.05 5.92 3.51
N VAL A 34 4.30 5.76 4.61
CA VAL A 34 3.86 6.89 5.42
C VAL A 34 4.76 7.08 6.64
N ALA A 35 4.98 6.02 7.41
CA ALA A 35 5.78 6.09 8.63
C ALA A 35 6.39 4.73 8.91
N PRO A 36 7.57 4.67 9.57
CA PRO A 36 8.15 3.38 9.96
C PRO A 36 7.25 2.65 10.96
N PRO A 37 7.04 1.35 10.78
CA PRO A 37 6.17 0.60 11.67
C PRO A 37 6.80 0.32 13.03
N GLN A 38 5.95 0.22 14.04
CA GLN A 38 6.33 -0.24 15.37
C GLN A 38 5.63 -1.57 15.62
N GLY A 39 6.41 -2.66 15.53
CA GLY A 39 5.86 -3.99 15.68
C GLY A 39 5.32 -4.55 14.37
N LYS A 40 4.38 -5.48 14.48
CA LYS A 40 3.84 -6.16 13.30
C LYS A 40 2.90 -5.27 12.52
N VAL A 41 2.90 -5.46 11.22
CA VAL A 41 2.07 -4.68 10.31
C VAL A 41 0.91 -5.53 9.85
N GLY A 42 -0.30 -4.98 9.98
CA GLY A 42 -1.49 -5.57 9.43
C GLY A 42 -2.13 -4.62 8.44
N ALA A 43 -3.08 -5.12 7.66
CA ALA A 43 -3.71 -4.33 6.61
C ALA A 43 -5.20 -4.23 6.84
N VAL A 44 -5.75 -3.05 6.59
CA VAL A 44 -7.18 -2.82 6.58
C VAL A 44 -7.58 -2.43 5.16
N MET A 45 -8.48 -3.20 4.57
CA MET A 45 -8.94 -2.91 3.23
C MET A 45 -9.98 -1.79 3.28
N VAL A 46 -9.75 -0.73 2.53
CA VAL A 46 -10.66 0.40 2.49
C VAL A 46 -11.44 0.48 1.18
N TYR A 47 -11.01 -0.25 0.17
CA TYR A 47 -11.72 -0.31 -1.11
C TYR A 47 -11.39 -1.60 -1.82
N SER A 48 -12.39 -2.22 -2.42
CA SER A 48 -12.17 -3.33 -3.34
C SER A 48 -13.34 -3.37 -4.33
N ASP A 49 -13.09 -3.96 -5.49
CA ASP A 49 -14.13 -4.11 -6.49
C ASP A 49 -14.02 -5.48 -7.16
N ARG A 50 -14.94 -5.75 -8.09
CA ARG A 50 -15.01 -7.04 -8.77
C ARG A 50 -13.86 -7.27 -9.74
N GLN A 51 -13.16 -6.23 -10.11
CA GLN A 51 -12.03 -6.31 -11.02
C GLN A 51 -10.72 -6.51 -10.29
N ARG A 52 -10.79 -6.79 -8.99
CA ARG A 52 -9.64 -7.05 -8.12
C ARG A 52 -8.78 -5.82 -7.90
N ASN A 53 -9.34 -4.63 -8.10
CA ASN A 53 -8.68 -3.42 -7.66
C ASN A 53 -8.86 -3.29 -6.16
N MET A 54 -7.86 -2.77 -5.49
CA MET A 54 -7.89 -2.74 -4.03
C MET A 54 -7.07 -1.56 -3.51
N VAL A 55 -7.56 -0.96 -2.46
CA VAL A 55 -6.79 0.01 -1.68
C VAL A 55 -6.83 -0.45 -0.23
N SER A 56 -5.67 -0.59 0.37
CA SER A 56 -5.58 -0.98 1.77
C SER A 56 -4.63 -0.04 2.50
N ILE A 57 -4.87 0.12 3.80
CA ILE A 57 -4.02 0.90 4.67
C ILE A 57 -3.35 -0.05 5.64
N ASP A 58 -2.03 0.01 5.70
CA ASP A 58 -1.25 -0.79 6.62
C ASP A 58 -1.08 -0.04 7.93
N THR A 59 -1.34 -0.72 9.04
CA THR A 59 -1.16 -0.16 10.37
C THR A 59 -0.28 -1.07 11.20
N ASP A 60 0.41 -0.49 12.17
CA ASP A 60 1.26 -1.25 13.08
C ASP A 60 0.52 -1.57 14.39
N GLU A 61 1.26 -2.11 15.36
CA GLU A 61 0.66 -2.55 16.63
C GLU A 61 0.15 -1.41 17.50
N VAL A 62 0.58 -0.19 17.22
CA VAL A 62 0.09 0.98 17.96
C VAL A 62 -0.86 1.82 17.12
N ASN A 63 -1.42 1.23 16.06
CA ASN A 63 -2.40 1.83 15.17
C ASN A 63 -1.89 3.04 14.40
N THR A 64 -0.60 3.11 14.17
CA THR A 64 -0.03 4.12 13.28
C THR A 64 -0.20 3.66 11.84
N GLN A 65 -0.67 4.54 10.98
CA GLN A 65 -0.74 4.25 9.56
C GLN A 65 0.68 4.30 8.99
N VAL A 66 1.16 3.17 8.53
CA VAL A 66 2.55 3.06 8.07
C VAL A 66 2.67 3.00 6.56
N GLY A 67 1.59 2.68 5.87
CA GLY A 67 1.65 2.63 4.42
C GLY A 67 0.27 2.48 3.79
N ILE A 68 0.23 2.72 2.49
CA ILE A 68 -0.97 2.56 1.69
C ILE A 68 -0.61 1.72 0.48
N GLU A 69 -1.35 0.65 0.26
CA GLU A 69 -1.16 -0.21 -0.90
C GLU A 69 -2.31 -0.06 -1.86
N ILE A 70 -1.99 0.13 -3.14
CA ILE A 70 -2.99 0.25 -4.20
C ILE A 70 -2.70 -0.80 -5.24
N ILE A 71 -3.68 -1.65 -5.52
CA ILE A 71 -3.59 -2.66 -6.57
C ILE A 71 -4.56 -2.28 -7.66
N GLY A 72 -4.07 -2.25 -8.90
CA GLY A 72 -4.85 -1.81 -10.04
C GLY A 72 -4.81 -0.30 -10.21
N VAL A 73 -3.61 0.28 -10.12
CA VAL A 73 -3.44 1.74 -10.13
C VAL A 73 -4.03 2.36 -11.39
N LYS A 74 -3.68 1.82 -12.55
CA LYS A 74 -4.16 2.41 -13.81
C LYS A 74 -5.66 2.21 -13.98
N ARG A 75 -6.17 1.04 -13.56
CA ARG A 75 -7.60 0.78 -13.65
C ARG A 75 -8.41 1.70 -12.74
N LEU A 76 -7.89 1.93 -11.53
CA LEU A 76 -8.57 2.83 -10.59
C LEU A 76 -8.53 4.26 -11.06
N MET A 77 -7.42 4.68 -11.65
CA MET A 77 -7.33 6.03 -12.22
C MET A 77 -8.32 6.22 -13.35
N GLN A 78 -8.51 5.20 -14.17
CA GLN A 78 -9.53 5.25 -15.23
C GLN A 78 -10.94 5.34 -14.63
N LYS A 79 -11.21 4.52 -13.62
CA LYS A 79 -12.52 4.43 -13.01
C LYS A 79 -12.93 5.73 -12.33
N PHE A 80 -11.99 6.38 -11.68
CA PHE A 80 -12.25 7.61 -10.95
C PHE A 80 -11.75 8.85 -11.68
N LYS A 81 -11.57 8.72 -12.97
CA LYS A 81 -11.10 9.83 -13.77
C LYS A 81 -12.11 10.95 -13.75
N VAL A 82 -11.64 12.14 -13.42
CA VAL A 82 -12.45 13.33 -13.47
C VAL A 82 -12.15 14.04 -14.76
N ASP A 83 -13.18 14.38 -15.51
CA ASP A 83 -13.01 15.13 -16.72
C ASP A 83 -12.58 16.51 -16.37
N SER A 84 -11.33 16.79 -16.57
CA SER A 84 -10.85 18.10 -16.22
C SER A 84 -10.79 19.03 -17.40
N LYS A 85 -11.21 18.70 -18.36
CA LYS A 85 -11.26 19.54 -19.42
C LYS A 85 -10.43 20.30 -19.76
#